data_96fb4f4b74183e0924f27726485268a1
#
_entry.id   96fb4f4b74183e0924f27726485268a1
#
_cell.length_a   1.000
_cell.length_b   1.000
_cell.length_c   1.000
_cell.angle_alpha   90.00
_cell.angle_beta   90.00
_cell.angle_gamma   90.00
#
_symmetry.space_group_name_H-M   'P 1'
#
loop_
_entity.id
_entity.type
_entity.pdbx_description
1 polymer ?
#
loop_
_entity_poly.entity_id
_entity_poly.type
_entity_poly.pdbx_seq_one_letter_code
_entity_poly.pdbx_strand_id
1 'polypeptide(L)'
;MSKPPPKPAKPGQVKVYRAMFNFDPRTPDELYFEEGDILYISDSTDSNWWKGTCRGKTGLIPSNYVAEHAETIDNPMHEAAKRGNLCWLRECVENKVGINGLDKAGNTALYWGCHGGHKDVVELLLSQPNVELDQQNKLGDTVLHAACWKGYSDIVQMLLAKDPRTDIRNNENKLAVEMATNPMCASLLRKKQGGNITRTQSNAEEYLDDEDSD
;
A
#
# COMPACT_ATOMS: atom_id res chain seq x y z
N MET A 1 -11.35 36.00 -7.10
CA MET A 1 -10.55 35.25 -8.12
C MET A 1 -10.77 33.77 -7.85
N SER A 2 -11.43 33.05 -8.74
CA SER A 2 -11.64 31.61 -8.59
C SER A 2 -10.32 30.88 -8.70
N LYS A 3 -10.10 29.88 -7.83
CA LYS A 3 -8.91 29.04 -7.82
C LYS A 3 -8.84 28.26 -9.13
N PRO A 4 -7.68 28.20 -9.83
CA PRO A 4 -7.58 27.42 -11.05
C PRO A 4 -7.84 25.93 -10.77
N PRO A 5 -8.45 25.20 -11.72
CA PRO A 5 -8.70 23.77 -11.54
C PRO A 5 -7.40 23.02 -11.30
N PRO A 6 -7.42 21.95 -10.47
CA PRO A 6 -6.23 21.15 -10.22
C PRO A 6 -5.72 20.53 -11.53
N LYS A 7 -4.40 20.36 -11.62
CA LYS A 7 -3.77 19.77 -12.81
C LYS A 7 -4.33 18.37 -13.07
N PRO A 8 -4.60 18.00 -14.34
CA PRO A 8 -5.08 16.67 -14.68
C PRO A 8 -4.14 15.57 -14.17
N ALA A 9 -4.71 14.44 -13.79
CA ALA A 9 -3.94 13.27 -13.38
C ALA A 9 -3.14 12.72 -14.57
N LYS A 10 -1.97 12.14 -14.29
CA LYS A 10 -1.27 11.34 -15.29
C LYS A 10 -2.18 10.16 -15.69
N PRO A 11 -2.16 9.70 -16.96
CA PRO A 11 -2.96 8.55 -17.38
C PRO A 11 -2.73 7.34 -16.46
N GLY A 12 -3.82 6.77 -15.94
CA GLY A 12 -3.78 5.63 -15.01
C GLY A 12 -3.61 5.95 -13.53
N GLN A 13 -3.48 7.23 -13.14
CA GLN A 13 -3.41 7.62 -11.74
C GLN A 13 -4.75 8.19 -11.26
N VAL A 14 -5.36 7.50 -10.29
CA VAL A 14 -6.57 7.96 -9.60
C VAL A 14 -6.21 9.06 -8.61
N LYS A 15 -6.90 10.19 -8.67
CA LYS A 15 -6.83 11.25 -7.68
C LYS A 15 -8.02 11.17 -6.74
N VAL A 16 -7.78 11.43 -5.46
CA VAL A 16 -8.79 11.31 -4.42
C VAL A 16 -9.01 12.67 -3.76
N TYR A 17 -10.27 13.01 -3.60
CA TYR A 17 -10.70 14.27 -2.99
C TYR A 17 -11.76 14.02 -1.94
N ARG A 18 -11.88 14.95 -1.00
CA ARG A 18 -13.00 15.02 -0.05
C ARG A 18 -13.91 16.17 -0.47
N ALA A 19 -15.19 15.91 -0.61
CA ALA A 19 -16.19 16.94 -0.86
C ALA A 19 -16.35 17.84 0.37
N MET A 20 -16.31 19.15 0.18
CA MET A 20 -16.52 20.15 1.24
C MET A 20 -17.95 20.69 1.27
N PHE A 21 -18.74 20.41 0.24
CA PHE A 21 -20.15 20.79 0.12
C PHE A 21 -20.91 19.73 -0.66
N ASN A 22 -22.23 19.72 -0.48
CA ASN A 22 -23.11 18.85 -1.24
C ASN A 22 -23.12 19.25 -2.72
N PHE A 23 -23.30 18.28 -3.59
CA PHE A 23 -23.54 18.50 -5.01
C PHE A 23 -24.77 17.72 -5.46
N ASP A 24 -25.76 18.45 -5.92
CA ASP A 24 -27.02 17.92 -6.47
C ASP A 24 -26.92 17.87 -8.01
N PRO A 25 -27.03 16.68 -8.61
CA PRO A 25 -26.96 16.52 -10.06
C PRO A 25 -28.16 17.19 -10.76
N ARG A 26 -27.91 17.78 -11.92
CA ARG A 26 -28.93 18.35 -12.79
C ARG A 26 -29.36 17.37 -13.89
N THR A 27 -28.49 16.40 -14.17
CA THR A 27 -28.72 15.36 -15.18
C THR A 27 -28.42 13.97 -14.58
N PRO A 28 -28.98 12.89 -15.16
CA PRO A 28 -28.72 11.53 -14.67
C PRO A 28 -27.27 11.08 -14.76
N ASP A 29 -26.46 11.72 -15.62
CA ASP A 29 -25.05 11.39 -15.83
C ASP A 29 -24.13 12.03 -14.79
N GLU A 30 -24.63 13.03 -14.06
CA GLU A 30 -23.89 13.69 -13.00
C GLU A 30 -23.92 12.89 -11.70
N LEU A 31 -22.82 12.93 -10.95
CA LEU A 31 -22.67 12.19 -9.71
C LEU A 31 -23.20 12.98 -8.51
N TYR A 32 -24.13 12.37 -7.75
CA TYR A 32 -24.56 12.91 -6.45
C TYR A 32 -23.55 12.60 -5.36
N PHE A 33 -23.22 13.57 -4.54
CA PHE A 33 -22.43 13.39 -3.32
C PHE A 33 -22.71 14.50 -2.29
N GLU A 34 -22.36 14.21 -1.04
CA GLU A 34 -22.55 15.08 0.11
C GLU A 34 -21.21 15.54 0.69
N GLU A 35 -21.27 16.58 1.51
CA GLU A 35 -20.10 17.03 2.29
C GLU A 35 -19.48 15.87 3.08
N GLY A 36 -18.15 15.75 3.01
CA GLY A 36 -17.39 14.69 3.64
C GLY A 36 -17.19 13.43 2.80
N ASP A 37 -17.92 13.28 1.70
CA ASP A 37 -17.78 12.15 0.80
C ASP A 37 -16.41 12.12 0.11
N ILE A 38 -15.93 10.91 -0.16
CA ILE A 38 -14.69 10.68 -0.88
C ILE A 38 -14.98 10.49 -2.36
N LEU A 39 -14.30 11.26 -3.18
CA LEU A 39 -14.42 11.27 -4.63
C LEU A 39 -13.15 10.67 -5.25
N TYR A 40 -13.30 9.58 -6.01
CA TYR A 40 -12.20 8.94 -6.74
C TYR A 40 -12.27 9.34 -8.20
N ILE A 41 -11.39 10.21 -8.64
CA ILE A 41 -11.37 10.73 -10.01
C ILE A 41 -10.55 9.80 -10.89
N SER A 42 -11.22 9.12 -11.81
CA SER A 42 -10.62 8.18 -12.74
C SER A 42 -10.19 8.82 -14.06
N ASP A 43 -10.87 9.90 -14.47
CA ASP A 43 -10.57 10.63 -15.69
C ASP A 43 -10.76 12.13 -15.47
N SER A 44 -9.73 12.91 -15.74
CA SER A 44 -9.71 14.38 -15.66
C SER A 44 -9.19 15.02 -16.95
N THR A 45 -9.36 14.34 -18.08
CA THR A 45 -8.91 14.83 -19.39
C THR A 45 -9.79 15.96 -19.95
N ASP A 46 -11.06 15.92 -19.66
CA ASP A 46 -12.00 17.01 -20.02
C ASP A 46 -11.79 18.21 -19.11
N SER A 47 -11.83 19.42 -19.67
CA SER A 47 -11.60 20.65 -18.93
C SER A 47 -12.77 21.05 -18.02
N ASN A 48 -13.98 20.58 -18.31
CA ASN A 48 -15.21 21.00 -17.62
C ASN A 48 -15.80 19.88 -16.76
N TRP A 49 -15.73 18.63 -17.22
CA TRP A 49 -16.35 17.48 -16.57
C TRP A 49 -15.37 16.35 -16.36
N TRP A 50 -15.24 15.93 -15.13
CA TRP A 50 -14.39 14.80 -14.75
C TRP A 50 -15.23 13.57 -14.45
N LYS A 51 -14.69 12.40 -14.75
CA LYS A 51 -15.32 11.14 -14.40
C LYS A 51 -14.81 10.67 -13.04
N GLY A 52 -15.72 10.39 -12.14
CA GLY A 52 -15.38 9.95 -10.79
C GLY A 52 -16.35 8.94 -10.22
N THR A 53 -15.96 8.37 -9.08
CA THR A 53 -16.77 7.42 -8.31
C THR A 53 -16.93 7.94 -6.88
N CYS A 54 -18.14 7.81 -6.35
CA CYS A 54 -18.48 8.09 -4.96
C CYS A 54 -19.50 7.07 -4.47
N ARG A 55 -19.26 6.48 -3.30
CA ARG A 55 -20.15 5.46 -2.70
C ARG A 55 -20.51 4.33 -3.67
N GLY A 56 -19.56 3.90 -4.51
CA GLY A 56 -19.74 2.83 -5.50
C GLY A 56 -20.50 3.24 -6.77
N LYS A 57 -20.95 4.49 -6.90
CA LYS A 57 -21.59 5.02 -8.11
C LYS A 57 -20.62 5.84 -8.91
N THR A 58 -20.66 5.72 -10.24
CA THR A 58 -19.80 6.47 -11.16
C THR A 58 -20.63 7.50 -11.92
N GLY A 59 -20.07 8.68 -12.13
CA GLY A 59 -20.73 9.76 -12.87
C GLY A 59 -19.80 10.93 -13.14
N LEU A 60 -20.37 11.99 -13.70
CA LEU A 60 -19.66 13.22 -14.04
C LEU A 60 -19.67 14.21 -12.86
N ILE A 61 -18.53 14.85 -12.65
CA ILE A 61 -18.31 15.88 -11.62
C ILE A 61 -17.78 17.13 -12.30
N PRO A 62 -18.33 18.34 -12.02
CA PRO A 62 -17.78 19.57 -12.58
C PRO A 62 -16.35 19.83 -12.08
N SER A 63 -15.42 20.08 -12.99
CA SER A 63 -14.03 20.35 -12.63
C SER A 63 -13.85 21.58 -11.74
N ASN A 64 -14.66 22.62 -11.95
CA ASN A 64 -14.67 23.82 -11.11
C ASN A 64 -15.14 23.53 -9.68
N TYR A 65 -16.09 22.59 -9.48
CA TYR A 65 -16.46 22.16 -8.15
C TYR A 65 -15.25 21.57 -7.41
N VAL A 66 -14.50 20.66 -8.06
CA VAL A 66 -13.32 20.05 -7.45
C VAL A 66 -12.26 21.10 -7.10
N ALA A 67 -12.07 22.10 -7.96
CA ALA A 67 -11.14 23.20 -7.72
C ALA A 67 -11.49 24.07 -6.51
N GLU A 68 -12.77 24.36 -6.32
CA GLU A 68 -13.26 25.36 -5.35
C GLU A 68 -13.78 24.72 -4.06
N HIS A 69 -14.33 23.50 -4.14
CA HIS A 69 -15.12 22.88 -3.08
C HIS A 69 -14.70 21.44 -2.73
N ALA A 70 -13.50 21.07 -3.08
CA ALA A 70 -12.96 19.76 -2.70
C ALA A 70 -11.52 19.88 -2.15
N GLU A 71 -11.21 19.05 -1.18
CA GLU A 71 -9.89 18.94 -0.59
C GLU A 71 -9.17 17.71 -1.17
N THR A 72 -7.93 17.89 -1.64
CA THR A 72 -7.11 16.78 -2.14
C THR A 72 -6.67 15.88 -0.99
N ILE A 73 -6.81 14.58 -1.16
CA ILE A 73 -6.24 13.57 -0.26
C ILE A 73 -5.05 12.94 -0.97
N ASP A 74 -3.84 13.29 -0.56
CA ASP A 74 -2.60 12.87 -1.27
C ASP A 74 -2.30 11.38 -1.09
N ASN A 75 -2.55 10.82 0.10
CA ASN A 75 -2.21 9.45 0.46
C ASN A 75 -3.40 8.72 1.11
N PRO A 76 -4.52 8.50 0.39
CA PRO A 76 -5.74 7.94 0.98
C PRO A 76 -5.54 6.52 1.49
N MET A 77 -4.83 5.68 0.74
CA MET A 77 -4.55 4.29 1.13
C MET A 77 -3.62 4.22 2.36
N HIS A 78 -2.64 5.11 2.45
CA HIS A 78 -1.74 5.21 3.61
C HIS A 78 -2.51 5.65 4.87
N GLU A 79 -3.38 6.63 4.75
CA GLU A 79 -4.23 7.09 5.87
C GLU A 79 -5.19 5.98 6.34
N ALA A 80 -5.82 5.28 5.42
CA ALA A 80 -6.69 4.15 5.74
C ALA A 80 -5.91 3.03 6.45
N ALA A 81 -4.72 2.68 5.96
CA ALA A 81 -3.86 1.66 6.55
C ALA A 81 -3.37 2.06 7.94
N LYS A 82 -2.92 3.30 8.12
CA LYS A 82 -2.43 3.84 9.39
C LYS A 82 -3.49 3.83 10.48
N ARG A 83 -4.74 4.13 10.12
CA ARG A 83 -5.88 4.15 11.04
C ARG A 83 -6.53 2.77 11.25
N GLY A 84 -6.12 1.76 10.51
CA GLY A 84 -6.77 0.45 10.51
C GLY A 84 -8.19 0.48 9.91
N ASN A 85 -8.49 1.46 9.07
CA ASN A 85 -9.81 1.61 8.44
C ASN A 85 -9.91 0.70 7.21
N LEU A 86 -10.31 -0.55 7.46
CA LEU A 86 -10.43 -1.58 6.44
C LEU A 86 -11.47 -1.23 5.36
N CYS A 87 -12.59 -0.59 5.76
CA CYS A 87 -13.64 -0.20 4.81
C CYS A 87 -13.11 0.80 3.80
N TRP A 88 -12.45 1.85 4.26
CA TRP A 88 -11.86 2.85 3.38
C TRP A 88 -10.70 2.28 2.54
N LEU A 89 -9.86 1.42 3.13
CA LEU A 89 -8.80 0.75 2.39
C LEU A 89 -9.36 -0.10 1.24
N ARG A 90 -10.43 -0.85 1.49
CA ARG A 90 -11.10 -1.66 0.48
C ARG A 90 -11.66 -0.80 -0.65
N GLU A 91 -12.29 0.30 -0.32
CA GLU A 91 -12.79 1.28 -1.30
C GLU A 91 -11.65 1.85 -2.16
N CYS A 92 -10.49 2.19 -1.57
CA CYS A 92 -9.30 2.61 -2.30
C CYS A 92 -8.83 1.55 -3.31
N VAL A 93 -8.80 0.28 -2.91
CA VAL A 93 -8.40 -0.84 -3.79
C VAL A 93 -9.39 -1.01 -4.93
N GLU A 94 -10.69 -0.99 -4.67
CA GLU A 94 -11.76 -1.11 -5.67
C GLU A 94 -11.71 0.02 -6.70
N ASN A 95 -11.38 1.23 -6.26
CA ASN A 95 -11.24 2.41 -7.12
C ASN A 95 -9.85 2.56 -7.76
N LYS A 96 -9.01 1.52 -7.71
CA LYS A 96 -7.70 1.47 -8.38
C LYS A 96 -6.70 2.52 -7.90
N VAL A 97 -6.78 2.95 -6.65
CA VAL A 97 -5.72 3.73 -6.02
C VAL A 97 -4.43 2.90 -6.00
N GLY A 98 -3.30 3.51 -6.31
CA GLY A 98 -2.01 2.80 -6.45
C GLY A 98 -1.58 2.13 -5.14
N ILE A 99 -1.42 0.79 -5.16
CA ILE A 99 -1.10 -0.02 -3.98
C ILE A 99 0.31 0.23 -3.42
N ASN A 100 1.27 0.54 -4.29
CA ASN A 100 2.68 0.71 -3.96
C ASN A 100 3.11 2.19 -3.92
N GLY A 101 2.15 3.12 -3.87
CA GLY A 101 2.44 4.54 -3.75
C GLY A 101 3.28 4.83 -2.51
N LEU A 102 4.19 5.80 -2.62
CA LEU A 102 5.06 6.22 -1.53
C LEU A 102 4.60 7.56 -0.98
N ASP A 103 4.57 7.69 0.33
CA ASP A 103 4.38 8.97 1.00
C ASP A 103 5.68 9.80 1.04
N LYS A 104 5.66 10.95 1.70
CA LYS A 104 6.83 11.83 1.80
C LYS A 104 8.03 11.19 2.52
N ALA A 105 7.79 10.19 3.38
CA ALA A 105 8.82 9.44 4.09
C ALA A 105 9.28 8.18 3.33
N GLY A 106 8.71 7.92 2.14
CA GLY A 106 8.99 6.75 1.33
C GLY A 106 8.29 5.49 1.81
N ASN A 107 7.25 5.61 2.65
CA ASN A 107 6.48 4.49 3.14
C ASN A 107 5.37 4.10 2.16
N THR A 108 5.11 2.80 2.05
CA THR A 108 3.91 2.26 1.41
C THR A 108 2.75 2.19 2.40
N ALA A 109 1.53 1.96 1.91
CA ALA A 109 0.39 1.69 2.77
C ALA A 109 0.59 0.41 3.61
N LEU A 110 1.23 -0.62 3.02
CA LEU A 110 1.57 -1.85 3.73
C LEU A 110 2.52 -1.59 4.92
N TYR A 111 3.50 -0.71 4.78
CA TYR A 111 4.37 -0.29 5.88
C TYR A 111 3.54 0.25 7.06
N TRP A 112 2.57 1.11 6.80
CA TRP A 112 1.71 1.68 7.85
C TRP A 112 0.79 0.66 8.50
N GLY A 113 0.27 -0.28 7.73
CA GLY A 113 -0.50 -1.42 8.27
C GLY A 113 0.33 -2.29 9.21
N CYS A 114 1.56 -2.60 8.82
CA CYS A 114 2.52 -3.36 9.65
C CYS A 114 2.93 -2.58 10.90
N HIS A 115 3.23 -1.29 10.75
CA HIS A 115 3.61 -0.42 11.87
C HIS A 115 2.48 -0.23 12.89
N GLY A 116 1.23 -0.17 12.42
CA GLY A 116 0.04 -0.01 13.27
C GLY A 116 -0.48 -1.31 13.89
N GLY A 117 0.00 -2.47 13.44
CA GLY A 117 -0.48 -3.77 13.93
C GLY A 117 -1.87 -4.17 13.41
N HIS A 118 -2.28 -3.60 12.28
CA HIS A 118 -3.59 -3.83 11.67
C HIS A 118 -3.57 -5.06 10.76
N LYS A 119 -3.82 -6.24 11.31
CA LYS A 119 -3.74 -7.53 10.61
C LYS A 119 -4.66 -7.62 9.40
N ASP A 120 -5.91 -7.19 9.53
CA ASP A 120 -6.92 -7.20 8.48
C ASP A 120 -6.54 -6.29 7.30
N VAL A 121 -5.97 -5.13 7.59
CA VAL A 121 -5.39 -4.21 6.59
C VAL A 121 -4.21 -4.86 5.88
N VAL A 122 -3.29 -5.46 6.63
CA VAL A 122 -2.12 -6.17 6.07
C VAL A 122 -2.57 -7.34 5.19
N GLU A 123 -3.54 -8.13 5.62
CA GLU A 123 -4.09 -9.24 4.86
C GLU A 123 -4.68 -8.78 3.52
N LEU A 124 -5.48 -7.72 3.52
CA LEU A 124 -6.05 -7.15 2.30
C LEU A 124 -4.96 -6.66 1.33
N LEU A 125 -3.95 -5.97 1.83
CA LEU A 125 -2.85 -5.48 1.01
C LEU A 125 -1.99 -6.62 0.45
N LEU A 126 -1.70 -7.64 1.25
CA LEU A 126 -0.96 -8.83 0.83
C LEU A 126 -1.71 -9.71 -0.17
N SER A 127 -3.04 -9.60 -0.24
CA SER A 127 -3.85 -10.30 -1.25
C SER A 127 -3.74 -9.68 -2.63
N GLN A 128 -3.22 -8.47 -2.74
CA GLN A 128 -3.08 -7.79 -4.04
C GLN A 128 -1.90 -8.36 -4.84
N PRO A 129 -2.06 -8.62 -6.15
CA PRO A 129 -1.07 -9.35 -6.94
C PRO A 129 0.27 -8.62 -7.11
N ASN A 130 0.27 -7.29 -7.06
CA ASN A 130 1.44 -6.46 -7.33
C ASN A 130 1.99 -5.76 -6.10
N VAL A 131 1.67 -6.25 -4.89
CA VAL A 131 2.15 -5.63 -3.66
C VAL A 131 3.68 -5.73 -3.54
N GLU A 132 4.34 -4.61 -3.27
CA GLU A 132 5.79 -4.52 -3.03
C GLU A 132 6.08 -4.79 -1.55
N LEU A 133 6.97 -5.76 -1.28
CA LEU A 133 7.34 -6.17 0.07
C LEU A 133 8.70 -5.61 0.49
N ASP A 134 9.59 -5.39 -0.46
CA ASP A 134 11.00 -5.07 -0.22
C ASP A 134 11.32 -3.57 -0.38
N GLN A 135 10.29 -2.75 -0.55
CA GLN A 135 10.44 -1.29 -0.63
C GLN A 135 11.05 -0.74 0.66
N GLN A 136 12.15 0.00 0.53
CA GLN A 136 12.79 0.72 1.62
C GLN A 136 12.30 2.17 1.67
N ASN A 137 11.94 2.64 2.87
CA ASN A 137 11.64 4.04 3.11
C ASN A 137 12.92 4.88 3.23
N LYS A 138 12.80 6.15 3.58
CA LYS A 138 13.97 7.06 3.76
C LYS A 138 14.90 6.67 4.90
N LEU A 139 14.44 5.85 5.86
CA LEU A 139 15.27 5.26 6.92
C LEU A 139 15.94 3.95 6.47
N GLY A 140 15.64 3.47 5.26
CA GLY A 140 16.06 2.19 4.75
C GLY A 140 15.25 1.01 5.28
N ASP A 141 14.19 1.25 6.04
CA ASP A 141 13.35 0.22 6.63
C ASP A 141 12.37 -0.37 5.59
N THR A 142 12.20 -1.69 5.65
CA THR A 142 11.16 -2.42 4.94
C THR A 142 9.96 -2.68 5.85
N VAL A 143 8.92 -3.29 5.31
CA VAL A 143 7.74 -3.72 6.09
C VAL A 143 8.10 -4.71 7.20
N LEU A 144 9.11 -5.57 6.96
CA LEU A 144 9.64 -6.49 7.99
C LEU A 144 10.32 -5.74 9.13
N HIS A 145 11.10 -4.71 8.86
CA HIS A 145 11.71 -3.87 9.90
C HIS A 145 10.63 -3.27 10.81
N ALA A 146 9.57 -2.70 10.23
CA ALA A 146 8.47 -2.11 10.98
C ALA A 146 7.75 -3.13 11.87
N ALA A 147 7.38 -4.28 11.32
CA ALA A 147 6.68 -5.34 12.06
C ALA A 147 7.54 -5.93 13.19
N CYS A 148 8.83 -6.14 12.95
CA CYS A 148 9.78 -6.64 13.94
C CYS A 148 10.03 -5.63 15.06
N TRP A 149 10.26 -4.37 14.72
CA TRP A 149 10.45 -3.31 15.69
C TRP A 149 9.24 -3.12 16.61
N LYS A 150 8.03 -3.23 16.07
CA LYS A 150 6.79 -3.20 16.84
C LYS A 150 6.48 -4.49 17.59
N GLY A 151 7.15 -5.59 17.23
CA GLY A 151 6.97 -6.89 17.88
C GLY A 151 5.70 -7.64 17.50
N TYR A 152 5.12 -7.34 16.33
CA TYR A 152 3.91 -8.00 15.84
C TYR A 152 4.24 -9.31 15.12
N SER A 153 4.39 -10.39 15.90
CA SER A 153 4.78 -11.71 15.40
C SER A 153 3.80 -12.29 14.38
N ASP A 154 2.52 -12.06 14.55
CA ASP A 154 1.49 -12.51 13.59
C ASP A 154 1.66 -11.84 12.23
N ILE A 155 1.95 -10.54 12.21
CA ILE A 155 2.20 -9.78 10.98
C ILE A 155 3.51 -10.23 10.34
N VAL A 156 4.56 -10.46 11.12
CA VAL A 156 5.83 -11.03 10.62
C VAL A 156 5.59 -12.37 9.95
N GLN A 157 4.77 -13.24 10.53
CA GLN A 157 4.42 -14.53 9.95
C GLN A 157 3.65 -14.37 8.64
N MET A 158 2.69 -13.46 8.57
CA MET A 158 1.94 -13.16 7.34
C MET A 158 2.85 -12.65 6.22
N LEU A 159 3.80 -11.76 6.54
CA LEU A 159 4.78 -11.24 5.59
C LEU A 159 5.70 -12.35 5.08
N LEU A 160 6.24 -13.19 5.97
CA LEU A 160 7.13 -14.30 5.61
C LEU A 160 6.45 -15.35 4.72
N ALA A 161 5.13 -15.52 4.82
CA ALA A 161 4.37 -16.38 3.92
C ALA A 161 4.36 -15.90 2.46
N LYS A 162 4.68 -14.61 2.22
CA LYS A 162 4.80 -14.00 0.89
C LYS A 162 6.24 -13.92 0.38
N ASP A 163 7.17 -14.51 1.10
CA ASP A 163 8.57 -14.65 0.73
C ASP A 163 9.33 -13.33 0.46
N PRO A 164 9.27 -12.34 1.37
CA PRO A 164 10.03 -11.10 1.24
C PRO A 164 11.53 -11.37 1.45
N ARG A 165 12.37 -10.45 0.99
CA ARG A 165 13.80 -10.47 1.30
C ARG A 165 14.02 -10.18 2.79
N THR A 166 14.82 -11.03 3.45
CA THR A 166 15.17 -10.89 4.87
C THR A 166 16.59 -10.34 5.09
N ASP A 167 17.34 -10.15 4.00
CA ASP A 167 18.74 -9.74 3.97
C ASP A 167 18.94 -8.23 3.73
N ILE A 168 17.85 -7.45 3.67
CA ILE A 168 17.90 -6.00 3.47
C ILE A 168 18.30 -5.32 4.78
N ARG A 169 19.31 -4.45 4.70
CA ARG A 169 19.74 -3.61 5.82
C ARG A 169 19.21 -2.20 5.68
N ASN A 170 18.78 -1.63 6.79
CA ASN A 170 18.38 -0.23 6.85
C ASN A 170 19.59 0.73 6.90
N ASN A 171 19.35 2.04 7.02
CA ASN A 171 20.42 3.03 7.06
C ASN A 171 21.29 2.95 8.32
N GLU A 172 20.83 2.29 9.38
CA GLU A 172 21.62 1.94 10.57
C GLU A 172 22.40 0.63 10.41
N ASN A 173 22.41 0.07 9.20
CA ASN A 173 23.03 -1.21 8.86
C ASN A 173 22.44 -2.43 9.61
N LYS A 174 21.17 -2.32 10.05
CA LYS A 174 20.47 -3.37 10.79
C LYS A 174 19.56 -4.18 9.87
N LEU A 175 19.52 -5.48 10.08
CA LEU A 175 18.51 -6.39 9.52
C LEU A 175 17.21 -6.30 10.34
N ALA A 176 16.09 -6.70 9.74
CA ALA A 176 14.81 -6.76 10.46
C ALA A 176 14.87 -7.64 11.72
N VAL A 177 15.61 -8.75 11.69
CA VAL A 177 15.80 -9.63 12.83
C VAL A 177 16.55 -8.96 13.99
N GLU A 178 17.46 -8.04 13.70
CA GLU A 178 18.23 -7.28 14.69
C GLU A 178 17.39 -6.18 15.36
N MET A 179 16.29 -5.76 14.72
CA MET A 179 15.34 -4.79 15.26
C MET A 179 14.19 -5.43 16.04
N ALA A 180 14.12 -6.78 16.08
CA ALA A 180 13.01 -7.49 16.71
C ALA A 180 12.96 -7.23 18.22
N THR A 181 11.91 -6.62 18.69
CA THR A 181 11.61 -6.39 20.12
C THR A 181 10.94 -7.60 20.77
N ASN A 182 10.34 -8.48 19.96
CA ASN A 182 9.69 -9.71 20.39
C ASN A 182 10.54 -10.92 19.98
N PRO A 183 10.92 -11.81 20.92
CA PRO A 183 11.70 -13.01 20.62
C PRO A 183 11.06 -13.93 19.56
N MET A 184 9.73 -13.96 19.49
CA MET A 184 9.00 -14.71 18.47
C MET A 184 9.27 -14.20 17.05
N CYS A 185 9.33 -12.88 16.85
CA CYS A 185 9.68 -12.27 15.58
C CYS A 185 11.09 -12.70 15.13
N ALA A 186 12.07 -12.64 16.04
CA ALA A 186 13.43 -13.06 15.77
C ALA A 186 13.52 -14.56 15.43
N SER A 187 12.79 -15.40 16.15
CA SER A 187 12.71 -16.84 15.91
C SER A 187 12.14 -17.17 14.52
N LEU A 188 11.05 -16.51 14.13
CA LEU A 188 10.42 -16.69 12.82
C LEU A 188 11.39 -16.35 11.67
N LEU A 189 12.09 -15.23 11.79
CA LEU A 189 13.07 -14.80 10.77
C LEU A 189 14.27 -15.74 10.68
N ARG A 190 14.85 -16.18 11.82
CA ARG A 190 15.97 -17.13 11.85
C ARG A 190 15.59 -18.48 11.26
N LYS A 191 14.40 -18.97 11.56
CA LYS A 191 13.86 -20.22 10.98
C LYS A 191 13.74 -20.13 9.46
N LYS A 192 13.30 -18.99 8.93
CA LYS A 192 13.21 -18.75 7.49
C LYS A 192 14.60 -18.72 6.84
N GLN A 193 15.57 -18.05 7.46
CA GLN A 193 16.96 -17.98 6.98
C GLN A 193 17.64 -19.35 7.04
N GLY A 194 17.46 -20.14 8.11
CA GLY A 194 18.03 -21.48 8.26
C GLY A 194 17.46 -22.50 7.27
N GLY A 195 16.17 -22.39 6.94
CA GLY A 195 15.52 -23.23 5.92
C GLY A 195 16.04 -23.02 4.49
N ASN A 196 16.54 -21.82 4.19
CA ASN A 196 17.17 -21.52 2.90
C ASN A 196 18.59 -22.10 2.79
N ILE A 197 19.34 -22.18 3.89
CA ILE A 197 20.70 -22.73 3.90
C ILE A 197 20.67 -24.25 3.65
N THR A 198 19.73 -24.97 4.24
CA THR A 198 19.57 -26.41 4.01
C THR A 198 19.13 -26.75 2.59
N ARG A 199 18.37 -25.87 1.93
CA ARG A 199 17.92 -26.09 0.55
C ARG A 199 19.00 -25.85 -0.49
N THR A 200 19.97 -24.96 -0.21
CA THR A 200 21.15 -24.73 -1.07
C THR A 200 22.24 -25.79 -0.86
N GLN A 201 22.36 -26.37 0.32
CA GLN A 201 23.30 -27.45 0.56
C GLN A 201 22.86 -28.80 -0.01
N SER A 202 21.54 -29.12 0.02
CA SER A 202 21.04 -30.37 -0.59
C SER A 202 21.14 -30.38 -2.11
N ASN A 203 21.16 -29.23 -2.79
CA ASN A 203 21.39 -29.16 -4.24
C ASN A 203 22.89 -29.22 -4.62
N ALA A 204 23.80 -29.04 -3.68
CA ALA A 204 25.23 -29.09 -3.94
C ALA A 204 25.82 -30.52 -3.73
N GLU A 205 25.14 -31.37 -2.94
CA GLU A 205 25.58 -32.75 -2.69
C GLU A 205 25.08 -33.75 -3.75
N GLU A 206 24.11 -33.36 -4.58
CA GLU A 206 23.54 -34.23 -5.64
C GLU A 206 24.36 -34.25 -6.95
N TYR A 207 25.46 -33.50 -7.05
CA TYR A 207 26.33 -33.39 -8.24
C TYR A 207 27.72 -34.04 -8.09
N LEU A 208 27.98 -34.77 -7.04
CA LEU A 208 29.32 -35.34 -6.78
C LEU A 208 29.44 -36.88 -6.81
N ASP A 209 28.38 -37.60 -7.26
CA ASP A 209 28.44 -39.06 -7.39
C ASP A 209 28.17 -39.51 -8.85
N ASP A 210 29.04 -39.17 -9.78
CA ASP A 210 29.17 -39.86 -11.05
C ASP A 210 30.51 -39.52 -11.73
N GLU A 211 31.61 -39.98 -11.13
CA GLU A 211 32.87 -40.30 -11.85
C GLU A 211 33.74 -41.18 -10.93
N ASP A 212 33.60 -42.50 -11.09
CA ASP A 212 34.69 -43.44 -11.14
C ASP A 212 34.13 -44.86 -11.24
N SER A 213 34.11 -45.36 -12.49
CA SER A 213 34.10 -46.78 -12.79
C SER A 213 34.85 -47.01 -14.08
N ASP A 214 36.12 -47.31 -13.94
CA ASP A 214 36.85 -48.28 -14.76
C ASP A 214 37.99 -48.87 -13.94
#